data_b4fb30b1f486e0f5a1b7a3d24b9cbfa7
#
_entry.id   b4fb30b1f486e0f5a1b7a3d24b9cbfa7
#
_cell.length_a   1.000
_cell.length_b   1.000
_cell.length_c   1.000
_cell.angle_alpha   90.00
_cell.angle_beta   90.00
_cell.angle_gamma   90.00
#
_symmetry.space_group_name_H-M   'P 1'
#
loop_
_entity.id
_entity.type
_entity.pdbx_description
1 polymer ?
#
loop_
_entity_poly.entity_id
_entity_poly.type
_entity_poly.pdbx_seq_one_letter_code
_entity_poly.pdbx_strand_id
1 'polypeptide(L)'
;MISTLRSALLALTAAYAFSATSAAPAAAQTTKIKMVLNWKYQGPQGMFFLADDKGYFKQEGLEVTLDQGNGSGAGVPLVANGTYDAAFGDVNALIELAAKKPDDAPIAVYVMFNQPPFTVAVKADSPIKTPKDFEGKTIGGAANDGALKLFPAFCKLAKFDCAKVNITNMQPNLREQMLMQGQVDGVFGYVNTIRFSAKLMGVEDSQLRYINYGDYGMDLYSNAIIVSKKLAKENPKAVAGLVRAINRGLIDSLKDIDASVAAVAKREPLIKVPVEKDRFIATLQSEMNHPEIATIGLGNVDPERLKKSIDILVDASNLPRTPAVSEIFTPAFLPEAKDLPKKLF
;
A
#
# COMPACT_ATOMS: atom_id res chain seq x y z
N MET A 1 102.10 -18.61 -23.91
CA MET A 1 101.48 -18.94 -25.16
C MET A 1 99.96 -18.88 -24.95
N ILE A 2 99.36 -18.02 -25.64
CA ILE A 2 98.19 -17.23 -25.59
C ILE A 2 96.96 -18.09 -25.80
N SER A 3 95.96 -18.01 -24.92
CA SER A 3 94.63 -18.55 -25.15
C SER A 3 93.59 -17.49 -24.89
N THR A 4 92.84 -17.24 -25.86
CA THR A 4 91.78 -16.19 -25.91
C THR A 4 90.51 -16.67 -25.26
N LEU A 5 90.05 -15.87 -24.26
CA LEU A 5 88.72 -15.95 -23.71
C LEU A 5 87.71 -15.28 -24.63
N ARG A 6 86.67 -15.97 -24.99
CA ARG A 6 85.47 -15.41 -25.59
C ARG A 6 84.33 -15.46 -24.57
N SER A 7 83.93 -14.26 -24.09
CA SER A 7 82.79 -14.06 -23.20
C SER A 7 81.51 -14.19 -24.03
N ALA A 8 80.59 -15.08 -23.64
CA ALA A 8 79.24 -15.16 -24.14
C ALA A 8 78.31 -14.38 -23.17
N LEU A 9 77.73 -13.32 -23.65
CA LEU A 9 76.69 -12.55 -22.94
C LEU A 9 75.33 -13.20 -23.18
N LEU A 10 74.74 -13.81 -22.16
CA LEU A 10 73.35 -14.28 -22.21
C LEU A 10 72.43 -13.12 -21.78
N ALA A 11 71.65 -12.59 -22.72
CA ALA A 11 70.60 -11.66 -22.46
C ALA A 11 69.32 -12.43 -21.96
N LEU A 12 68.99 -12.30 -20.70
CA LEU A 12 67.71 -12.75 -20.12
C LEU A 12 66.62 -11.72 -20.43
N THR A 13 65.77 -11.98 -21.42
CA THR A 13 64.52 -11.23 -21.62
C THR A 13 63.43 -11.81 -20.73
N ALA A 14 63.14 -11.13 -19.60
CA ALA A 14 61.99 -11.44 -18.77
C ALA A 14 60.73 -10.93 -19.48
N ALA A 15 59.94 -11.83 -20.04
CA ALA A 15 58.58 -11.56 -20.53
C ALA A 15 57.63 -11.42 -19.35
N TYR A 16 57.27 -10.18 -19.01
CA TYR A 16 56.18 -9.87 -18.10
C TYR A 16 54.86 -10.20 -18.82
N ALA A 17 54.31 -11.40 -18.59
CA ALA A 17 52.93 -11.71 -18.97
C ALA A 17 51.97 -10.90 -18.08
N PHE A 18 51.42 -9.80 -18.58
CA PHE A 18 50.34 -9.04 -17.97
C PHE A 18 49.07 -9.92 -18.06
N SER A 19 48.81 -10.70 -17.01
CA SER A 19 47.53 -11.42 -16.86
C SER A 19 46.46 -10.37 -16.59
N ALA A 20 45.80 -9.89 -17.66
CA ALA A 20 44.55 -9.13 -17.52
C ALA A 20 43.48 -10.08 -16.94
N THR A 21 43.36 -10.12 -15.64
CA THR A 21 42.21 -10.71 -14.98
C THR A 21 41.02 -9.82 -15.35
N SER A 22 40.27 -10.24 -16.38
CA SER A 22 38.93 -9.73 -16.62
C SER A 22 38.10 -10.10 -15.39
N ALA A 23 37.94 -9.12 -14.48
CA ALA A 23 36.97 -9.22 -13.42
C ALA A 23 35.61 -9.39 -14.10
N ALA A 24 35.07 -10.60 -14.11
CA ALA A 24 33.70 -10.83 -14.49
C ALA A 24 32.85 -9.87 -13.63
N PRO A 25 31.88 -9.16 -14.23
CA PRO A 25 31.01 -8.29 -13.44
C PRO A 25 30.38 -9.17 -12.35
N ALA A 26 30.65 -8.84 -11.10
CA ALA A 26 30.00 -9.50 -9.97
C ALA A 26 28.50 -9.47 -10.25
N ALA A 27 27.89 -10.64 -10.41
CA ALA A 27 26.44 -10.72 -10.59
C ALA A 27 25.82 -9.92 -9.45
N ALA A 28 25.13 -8.83 -9.80
CA ALA A 28 24.52 -7.96 -8.80
C ALA A 28 23.62 -8.83 -7.93
N GLN A 29 23.92 -8.92 -6.64
CA GLN A 29 23.18 -9.77 -5.71
C GLN A 29 21.74 -9.31 -5.69
N THR A 30 20.81 -10.18 -6.10
CA THR A 30 19.38 -9.90 -6.11
C THR A 30 18.89 -9.67 -4.69
N THR A 31 18.26 -8.51 -4.43
CA THR A 31 17.69 -8.20 -3.12
C THR A 31 16.31 -8.84 -3.00
N LYS A 32 16.13 -9.67 -1.98
CA LYS A 32 14.81 -10.25 -1.67
C LYS A 32 14.01 -9.28 -0.83
N ILE A 33 12.74 -9.06 -1.20
CA ILE A 33 11.79 -8.22 -0.47
C ILE A 33 10.50 -9.02 -0.26
N LYS A 34 10.10 -9.18 0.98
CA LYS A 34 8.82 -9.75 1.35
C LYS A 34 7.83 -8.62 1.63
N MET A 35 6.77 -8.53 0.83
CA MET A 35 5.78 -7.48 0.90
C MET A 35 4.38 -8.04 1.16
N VAL A 36 3.67 -7.50 2.15
CA VAL A 36 2.27 -7.80 2.41
C VAL A 36 1.37 -6.74 1.77
N LEU A 37 0.31 -7.18 1.10
CA LEU A 37 -0.71 -6.31 0.53
C LEU A 37 -1.77 -5.94 1.59
N ASN A 38 -2.56 -4.93 1.30
CA ASN A 38 -3.57 -4.42 2.23
C ASN A 38 -4.76 -5.37 2.44
N TRP A 39 -5.06 -6.19 1.42
CA TRP A 39 -6.26 -7.03 1.38
C TRP A 39 -6.04 -8.28 0.54
N LYS A 40 -7.13 -9.00 0.25
CA LYS A 40 -7.15 -10.15 -0.65
C LYS A 40 -6.77 -9.74 -2.08
N TYR A 41 -6.37 -10.71 -2.89
CA TYR A 41 -6.08 -10.47 -4.30
C TYR A 41 -7.35 -10.12 -5.05
N GLN A 42 -7.47 -8.86 -5.41
CA GLN A 42 -8.60 -8.25 -6.11
C GLN A 42 -8.08 -7.32 -7.21
N GLY A 43 -8.96 -6.76 -8.02
CA GLY A 43 -8.59 -5.86 -9.10
C GLY A 43 -7.57 -4.77 -8.73
N PRO A 44 -7.75 -4.02 -7.62
CA PRO A 44 -6.82 -2.97 -7.20
C PRO A 44 -5.39 -3.42 -6.93
N GLN A 45 -5.15 -4.71 -6.63
CA GLN A 45 -3.81 -5.25 -6.45
C GLN A 45 -3.14 -5.66 -7.77
N GLY A 46 -3.84 -5.59 -8.87
CA GLY A 46 -3.36 -6.01 -10.19
C GLY A 46 -2.10 -5.32 -10.66
N MET A 47 -1.91 -4.04 -10.30
CA MET A 47 -0.72 -3.28 -10.66
C MET A 47 0.58 -3.89 -10.09
N PHE A 48 0.54 -4.50 -8.91
CA PHE A 48 1.69 -5.18 -8.31
C PHE A 48 2.02 -6.46 -9.06
N PHE A 49 1.00 -7.23 -9.43
CA PHE A 49 1.15 -8.49 -10.17
C PHE A 49 1.53 -8.25 -11.63
N LEU A 50 1.04 -7.17 -12.25
CA LEU A 50 1.45 -6.77 -13.58
C LEU A 50 2.92 -6.35 -13.61
N ALA A 51 3.39 -5.64 -12.57
CA ALA A 51 4.81 -5.29 -12.42
C ALA A 51 5.69 -6.55 -12.31
N ASP A 52 5.24 -7.56 -11.57
CA ASP A 52 5.94 -8.84 -11.43
C ASP A 52 5.93 -9.63 -12.75
N ASP A 53 4.77 -9.79 -13.40
CA ASP A 53 4.62 -10.51 -14.68
C ASP A 53 5.47 -9.88 -15.80
N LYS A 54 5.62 -8.55 -15.81
CA LYS A 54 6.47 -7.83 -16.76
C LYS A 54 7.96 -7.81 -16.36
N GLY A 55 8.30 -8.42 -15.24
CA GLY A 55 9.67 -8.53 -14.75
C GLY A 55 10.26 -7.20 -14.27
N TYR A 56 9.45 -6.20 -13.91
CA TYR A 56 9.94 -4.89 -13.48
C TYR A 56 10.73 -4.98 -12.19
N PHE A 57 10.33 -5.82 -11.24
CA PHE A 57 11.14 -6.07 -10.04
C PHE A 57 12.51 -6.67 -10.38
N LYS A 58 12.56 -7.65 -11.28
CA LYS A 58 13.84 -8.26 -11.70
C LYS A 58 14.77 -7.27 -12.39
N GLN A 59 14.22 -6.36 -13.21
CA GLN A 59 14.99 -5.29 -13.86
C GLN A 59 15.64 -4.34 -12.86
N GLU A 60 15.04 -4.18 -11.69
CA GLU A 60 15.58 -3.41 -10.57
C GLU A 60 16.49 -4.23 -9.63
N GLY A 61 16.79 -5.48 -9.98
CA GLY A 61 17.59 -6.39 -9.17
C GLY A 61 16.87 -6.91 -7.94
N LEU A 62 15.53 -7.00 -7.98
CA LEU A 62 14.68 -7.42 -6.87
C LEU A 62 14.00 -8.76 -7.13
N GLU A 63 13.86 -9.55 -6.08
CA GLU A 63 12.97 -10.69 -5.96
C GLU A 63 11.90 -10.35 -4.92
N VAL A 64 10.68 -10.05 -5.39
CA VAL A 64 9.60 -9.57 -4.52
C VAL A 64 8.57 -10.68 -4.33
N THR A 65 8.30 -11.04 -3.07
CA THR A 65 7.18 -11.90 -2.71
C THR A 65 6.01 -11.01 -2.29
N LEU A 66 4.83 -11.23 -2.87
CA LEU A 66 3.62 -10.48 -2.61
C LEU A 66 2.60 -11.38 -1.89
N ASP A 67 2.35 -11.13 -0.61
CA ASP A 67 1.40 -11.90 0.20
C ASP A 67 0.07 -11.15 0.39
N GLN A 68 -1.03 -11.90 0.49
CA GLN A 68 -2.34 -11.32 0.80
C GLN A 68 -2.37 -10.72 2.21
N GLY A 69 -3.10 -9.61 2.35
CA GLY A 69 -3.40 -9.00 3.65
C GLY A 69 -4.77 -9.38 4.22
N ASN A 70 -4.98 -9.00 5.47
CA ASN A 70 -6.22 -9.18 6.22
C ASN A 70 -6.72 -7.85 6.83
N GLY A 71 -6.46 -6.74 6.15
CA GLY A 71 -6.81 -5.39 6.58
C GLY A 71 -5.67 -4.41 6.35
N SER A 72 -5.99 -3.21 5.92
CA SER A 72 -5.01 -2.17 5.59
C SER A 72 -4.16 -1.72 6.78
N GLY A 73 -4.71 -1.83 8.01
CA GLY A 73 -3.97 -1.54 9.24
C GLY A 73 -3.00 -2.63 9.68
N ALA A 74 -3.02 -3.84 9.07
CA ALA A 74 -2.16 -4.95 9.48
C ALA A 74 -0.71 -4.80 9.03
N GLY A 75 -0.47 -4.16 7.87
CA GLY A 75 0.86 -4.10 7.26
C GLY A 75 1.89 -3.35 8.09
N VAL A 76 1.49 -2.24 8.71
CA VAL A 76 2.39 -1.39 9.50
C VAL A 76 3.07 -2.14 10.65
N PRO A 77 2.36 -2.81 11.56
CA PRO A 77 3.02 -3.57 12.64
C PRO A 77 3.83 -4.77 12.12
N LEU A 78 3.46 -5.37 10.99
CA LEU A 78 4.21 -6.47 10.38
C LEU A 78 5.56 -6.01 9.80
N VAL A 79 5.62 -4.78 9.28
CA VAL A 79 6.89 -4.17 8.84
C VAL A 79 7.70 -3.70 10.05
N ALA A 80 7.06 -3.10 11.04
CA ALA A 80 7.73 -2.63 12.26
C ALA A 80 8.42 -3.75 13.04
N ASN A 81 7.82 -4.95 13.10
CA ASN A 81 8.40 -6.10 13.79
C ASN A 81 9.32 -6.97 12.91
N GLY A 82 9.55 -6.59 11.64
CA GLY A 82 10.43 -7.29 10.71
C GLY A 82 9.87 -8.59 10.11
N THR A 83 8.58 -8.88 10.26
CA THR A 83 7.93 -10.02 9.59
C THR A 83 7.88 -9.82 8.07
N TYR A 84 7.73 -8.57 7.64
CA TYR A 84 7.78 -8.13 6.25
C TYR A 84 8.75 -6.95 6.10
N ASP A 85 9.35 -6.84 4.93
CA ASP A 85 10.25 -5.72 4.58
C ASP A 85 9.46 -4.50 4.13
N ALA A 86 8.31 -4.75 3.49
CA ALA A 86 7.42 -3.73 2.94
C ALA A 86 5.95 -4.12 3.11
N ALA A 87 5.08 -3.13 3.05
CA ALA A 87 3.63 -3.31 3.01
C ALA A 87 2.97 -2.33 2.05
N PHE A 88 1.87 -2.75 1.44
CA PHE A 88 0.85 -1.83 0.95
C PHE A 88 -0.19 -1.70 2.05
N GLY A 89 -0.17 -0.61 2.79
CA GLY A 89 -0.93 -0.45 4.02
C GLY A 89 -1.34 0.99 4.32
N ASP A 90 -2.15 1.15 5.37
CA ASP A 90 -2.76 2.43 5.72
C ASP A 90 -1.77 3.35 6.44
N VAL A 91 -1.56 4.54 5.87
CA VAL A 91 -0.73 5.63 6.45
C VAL A 91 -1.26 6.05 7.82
N ASN A 92 -2.55 5.94 8.07
CA ASN A 92 -3.13 6.33 9.36
C ASN A 92 -2.68 5.39 10.50
N ALA A 93 -2.53 4.10 10.22
CA ALA A 93 -1.91 3.16 11.16
C ALA A 93 -0.42 3.47 11.39
N LEU A 94 0.28 3.97 10.36
CA LEU A 94 1.66 4.44 10.50
C LEU A 94 1.74 5.69 11.37
N ILE A 95 0.86 6.68 11.19
CA ILE A 95 0.78 7.89 12.03
C ILE A 95 0.55 7.50 13.49
N GLU A 96 -0.38 6.58 13.74
CA GLU A 96 -0.67 6.10 15.08
C GLU A 96 0.54 5.41 15.72
N LEU A 97 1.24 4.53 14.98
CA LEU A 97 2.45 3.86 15.48
C LEU A 97 3.58 4.86 15.72
N ALA A 98 3.81 5.80 14.79
CA ALA A 98 4.84 6.82 14.93
C ALA A 98 4.59 7.74 16.12
N ALA A 99 3.32 8.04 16.43
CA ALA A 99 2.96 8.83 17.61
C ALA A 99 3.24 8.08 18.92
N LYS A 100 3.05 6.75 18.94
CA LYS A 100 3.20 5.91 20.14
C LYS A 100 4.62 5.36 20.31
N LYS A 101 5.28 4.99 19.19
CA LYS A 101 6.58 4.30 19.16
C LYS A 101 7.39 4.78 17.95
N PRO A 102 7.95 6.01 18.00
CA PRO A 102 8.63 6.62 16.85
C PRO A 102 9.82 5.83 16.34
N ASP A 103 10.56 5.16 17.21
CA ASP A 103 11.75 4.41 16.85
C ASP A 103 11.42 3.13 16.07
N ASP A 104 10.28 2.51 16.36
CA ASP A 104 9.81 1.28 15.71
C ASP A 104 9.04 1.57 14.40
N ALA A 105 8.58 2.81 14.21
CA ALA A 105 7.71 3.14 13.08
C ALA A 105 8.46 3.02 11.74
N PRO A 106 7.89 2.30 10.75
CA PRO A 106 8.39 2.29 9.38
C PRO A 106 8.21 3.67 8.71
N ILE A 107 8.35 3.75 7.38
CA ILE A 107 8.17 4.99 6.64
C ILE A 107 7.41 4.73 5.32
N ALA A 108 6.48 5.62 4.98
CA ALA A 108 5.81 5.59 3.68
C ALA A 108 6.72 6.22 2.60
N VAL A 109 6.75 5.60 1.41
CA VAL A 109 7.62 5.99 0.31
C VAL A 109 6.87 6.22 -1.01
N TYR A 110 5.57 5.84 -1.08
CA TYR A 110 4.73 6.02 -2.26
C TYR A 110 3.26 5.92 -1.85
N VAL A 111 2.52 7.04 -1.81
CA VAL A 111 1.12 7.09 -1.38
C VAL A 111 0.20 6.89 -2.58
N MET A 112 -0.62 5.84 -2.56
CA MET A 112 -1.46 5.47 -3.70
C MET A 112 -2.93 5.83 -3.50
N PHE A 113 -3.47 5.66 -2.29
CA PHE A 113 -4.85 6.06 -2.00
C PHE A 113 -4.82 7.44 -1.35
N ASN A 114 -5.08 8.44 -2.15
CA ASN A 114 -5.05 9.85 -1.76
C ASN A 114 -6.44 10.46 -1.52
N GLN A 115 -7.47 9.60 -1.47
CA GLN A 115 -8.81 9.93 -0.98
C GLN A 115 -9.24 8.91 0.07
N PRO A 116 -10.03 9.33 1.09
CA PRO A 116 -10.41 8.44 2.18
C PRO A 116 -11.45 7.40 1.71
N PRO A 117 -11.11 6.11 1.73
CA PRO A 117 -12.03 5.04 1.30
C PRO A 117 -12.91 4.52 2.43
N PHE A 118 -12.76 5.04 3.65
CA PHE A 118 -13.34 4.51 4.88
C PHE A 118 -14.84 4.73 4.97
N THR A 119 -15.59 3.67 5.30
CA THR A 119 -17.04 3.74 5.44
C THR A 119 -17.57 2.74 6.46
N VAL A 120 -18.78 3.00 6.92
CA VAL A 120 -19.69 1.96 7.44
C VAL A 120 -20.79 1.79 6.40
N ALA A 121 -20.89 0.59 5.83
CA ALA A 121 -22.01 0.25 4.95
C ALA A 121 -23.14 -0.40 5.75
N VAL A 122 -24.37 -0.01 5.44
CA VAL A 122 -25.60 -0.55 6.00
C VAL A 122 -26.57 -0.92 4.87
N LYS A 123 -27.59 -1.71 5.14
CA LYS A 123 -28.66 -1.94 4.16
C LYS A 123 -29.39 -0.63 3.86
N ALA A 124 -29.82 -0.41 2.63
CA ALA A 124 -30.49 0.82 2.21
C ALA A 124 -31.82 1.07 2.95
N ASP A 125 -32.52 -0.01 3.33
CA ASP A 125 -33.78 0.03 4.12
C ASP A 125 -33.54 0.16 5.63
N SER A 126 -32.28 0.12 6.09
CA SER A 126 -31.91 0.32 7.49
C SER A 126 -32.35 1.70 8.00
N PRO A 127 -32.77 1.81 9.27
CA PRO A 127 -33.03 3.09 9.91
C PRO A 127 -31.76 3.94 10.10
N ILE A 128 -30.57 3.36 9.97
CA ILE A 128 -29.28 4.05 10.10
C ILE A 128 -29.07 4.95 8.88
N LYS A 129 -29.10 6.27 9.08
CA LYS A 129 -28.92 7.28 8.04
C LYS A 129 -27.74 8.20 8.29
N THR A 130 -27.36 8.34 9.54
CA THR A 130 -26.28 9.22 10.02
C THR A 130 -25.38 8.45 10.99
N PRO A 131 -24.18 8.95 11.30
CA PRO A 131 -23.30 8.31 12.29
C PRO A 131 -23.93 8.18 13.69
N LYS A 132 -24.79 9.11 14.08
CA LYS A 132 -25.46 9.05 15.38
C LYS A 132 -26.38 7.84 15.51
N ASP A 133 -26.94 7.36 14.42
CA ASP A 133 -27.83 6.20 14.40
C ASP A 133 -27.09 4.89 14.67
N PHE A 134 -25.76 4.89 14.76
CA PHE A 134 -24.96 3.72 15.17
C PHE A 134 -25.10 3.41 16.68
N GLU A 135 -25.50 4.39 17.51
CA GLU A 135 -25.70 4.16 18.93
C GLU A 135 -26.74 3.04 19.16
N GLY A 136 -26.38 2.03 19.95
CA GLY A 136 -27.18 0.84 20.20
C GLY A 136 -27.15 -0.22 19.11
N LYS A 137 -26.40 -0.02 18.02
CA LYS A 137 -26.30 -0.93 16.89
C LYS A 137 -25.06 -1.82 16.97
N THR A 138 -25.07 -2.92 16.24
CA THR A 138 -23.94 -3.84 16.08
C THR A 138 -23.28 -3.62 14.71
N ILE A 139 -22.02 -3.15 14.71
CA ILE A 139 -21.25 -2.93 13.49
C ILE A 139 -20.09 -3.92 13.44
N GLY A 140 -19.99 -4.64 12.34
CA GLY A 140 -19.02 -5.71 12.17
C GLY A 140 -17.86 -5.35 11.25
N GLY A 141 -16.68 -5.94 11.46
CA GLY A 141 -15.54 -5.77 10.57
C GLY A 141 -14.36 -6.67 10.88
N ALA A 142 -13.41 -6.73 9.97
CA ALA A 142 -12.15 -7.42 10.24
C ALA A 142 -11.34 -6.62 11.26
N ALA A 143 -10.70 -7.31 12.22
CA ALA A 143 -9.98 -6.66 13.33
C ALA A 143 -8.90 -5.65 12.89
N ASN A 144 -8.33 -5.82 11.69
CA ASN A 144 -7.32 -4.94 11.12
C ASN A 144 -7.84 -4.09 9.95
N ASP A 145 -9.17 -3.98 9.79
CA ASP A 145 -9.78 -3.08 8.80
C ASP A 145 -9.49 -1.62 9.16
N GLY A 146 -9.08 -0.80 8.17
CA GLY A 146 -8.72 0.59 8.39
C GLY A 146 -9.89 1.43 8.91
N ALA A 147 -11.12 1.21 8.40
CA ALA A 147 -12.29 1.93 8.88
C ALA A 147 -12.61 1.57 10.33
N LEU A 148 -12.49 0.29 10.73
CA LEU A 148 -12.66 -0.12 12.12
C LEU A 148 -11.60 0.50 13.03
N LYS A 149 -10.33 0.53 12.60
CA LYS A 149 -9.24 1.14 13.39
C LYS A 149 -9.44 2.65 13.60
N LEU A 150 -9.98 3.33 12.59
CA LEU A 150 -10.26 4.78 12.64
C LEU A 150 -11.61 5.13 13.27
N PHE A 151 -12.43 4.13 13.62
CA PHE A 151 -13.76 4.38 14.15
C PHE A 151 -13.80 5.24 15.43
N PRO A 152 -12.90 5.08 16.40
CA PRO A 152 -12.88 5.98 17.58
C PRO A 152 -12.65 7.45 17.20
N ALA A 153 -11.76 7.74 16.24
CA ALA A 153 -11.55 9.08 15.72
C ALA A 153 -12.79 9.58 14.97
N PHE A 154 -13.42 8.73 14.18
CA PHE A 154 -14.66 9.05 13.48
C PHE A 154 -15.79 9.41 14.43
N CYS A 155 -16.00 8.66 15.52
CA CYS A 155 -17.02 8.99 16.53
C CYS A 155 -16.83 10.40 17.10
N LYS A 156 -15.59 10.77 17.41
CA LYS A 156 -15.26 12.09 17.97
C LYS A 156 -15.59 13.21 16.98
N LEU A 157 -15.19 13.05 15.72
CA LEU A 157 -15.43 14.05 14.66
C LEU A 157 -16.91 14.14 14.29
N ALA A 158 -17.60 13.01 14.16
CA ALA A 158 -19.03 12.95 13.86
C ALA A 158 -19.92 13.15 15.09
N LYS A 159 -19.34 13.39 16.28
CA LYS A 159 -20.00 13.79 17.53
C LYS A 159 -21.07 12.81 18.02
N PHE A 160 -20.75 11.52 18.11
CA PHE A 160 -21.58 10.49 18.72
C PHE A 160 -20.76 9.60 19.67
N ASP A 161 -21.46 8.85 20.52
CA ASP A 161 -20.84 8.06 21.58
C ASP A 161 -20.44 6.66 21.07
N CYS A 162 -19.15 6.47 20.79
CA CYS A 162 -18.60 5.15 20.40
C CYS A 162 -18.90 4.04 21.40
N ALA A 163 -18.96 4.34 22.70
CA ALA A 163 -19.19 3.31 23.73
C ALA A 163 -20.57 2.68 23.65
N LYS A 164 -21.51 3.33 22.95
CA LYS A 164 -22.85 2.80 22.70
C LYS A 164 -22.94 1.94 21.44
N VAL A 165 -21.86 1.77 20.69
CA VAL A 165 -21.83 0.95 19.47
C VAL A 165 -21.22 -0.41 19.79
N ASN A 166 -21.94 -1.48 19.48
CA ASN A 166 -21.42 -2.85 19.65
C ASN A 166 -20.51 -3.21 18.47
N ILE A 167 -19.24 -3.46 18.73
CA ILE A 167 -18.29 -3.86 17.69
C ILE A 167 -18.15 -5.39 17.67
N THR A 168 -18.33 -5.99 16.50
CA THR A 168 -18.15 -7.44 16.29
C THR A 168 -17.01 -7.69 15.29
N ASN A 169 -15.99 -8.44 15.73
CA ASN A 169 -14.93 -8.88 14.82
C ASN A 169 -15.38 -10.10 14.00
N MET A 170 -15.06 -10.09 12.72
CA MET A 170 -15.40 -11.17 11.80
C MET A 170 -14.31 -11.40 10.77
N GLN A 171 -14.37 -12.56 10.11
CA GLN A 171 -13.50 -12.84 8.98
C GLN A 171 -13.87 -11.95 7.78
N PRO A 172 -12.91 -11.45 7.02
CA PRO A 172 -13.15 -10.55 5.88
C PRO A 172 -14.17 -11.07 4.85
N ASN A 173 -14.15 -12.37 4.59
CA ASN A 173 -15.03 -13.03 3.62
C ASN A 173 -16.48 -13.27 4.09
N LEU A 174 -16.78 -13.01 5.36
CA LEU A 174 -18.13 -13.16 5.92
C LEU A 174 -18.87 -11.83 6.05
N ARG A 175 -18.17 -10.72 5.86
CA ARG A 175 -18.62 -9.36 6.19
C ARG A 175 -19.94 -8.99 5.50
N GLU A 176 -19.99 -9.05 4.18
CA GLU A 176 -21.16 -8.68 3.40
C GLU A 176 -22.31 -9.66 3.61
N GLN A 177 -22.01 -10.94 3.76
CA GLN A 177 -23.02 -11.97 4.05
C GLN A 177 -23.70 -11.70 5.40
N MET A 178 -22.95 -11.43 6.46
CA MET A 178 -23.49 -11.15 7.79
C MET A 178 -24.37 -9.89 7.79
N LEU A 179 -24.00 -8.86 7.03
CA LEU A 179 -24.81 -7.66 6.84
C LEU A 179 -26.14 -8.00 6.17
N MET A 180 -26.09 -8.72 5.05
CA MET A 180 -27.31 -9.02 4.27
C MET A 180 -28.25 -9.97 5.01
N GLN A 181 -27.71 -10.87 5.84
CA GLN A 181 -28.50 -11.76 6.70
C GLN A 181 -29.03 -11.06 7.97
N GLY A 182 -28.68 -9.80 8.20
CA GLY A 182 -29.10 -9.04 9.40
C GLY A 182 -28.45 -9.52 10.71
N GLN A 183 -27.32 -10.21 10.64
CA GLN A 183 -26.54 -10.62 11.82
C GLN A 183 -25.78 -9.43 12.44
N VAL A 184 -25.54 -8.38 11.65
CA VAL A 184 -25.03 -7.08 12.05
C VAL A 184 -25.83 -5.98 11.36
N ASP A 185 -25.91 -4.80 11.98
CA ASP A 185 -26.66 -3.65 11.46
C ASP A 185 -25.85 -2.89 10.39
N GLY A 186 -24.51 -2.98 10.45
CA GLY A 186 -23.60 -2.35 9.51
C GLY A 186 -22.24 -3.05 9.49
N VAL A 187 -21.42 -2.70 8.51
CA VAL A 187 -20.07 -3.25 8.37
C VAL A 187 -19.04 -2.19 8.04
N PHE A 188 -17.87 -2.30 8.68
CA PHE A 188 -16.71 -1.49 8.37
C PHE A 188 -16.02 -1.93 7.10
N GLY A 189 -15.43 -1.00 6.37
CA GLY A 189 -14.54 -1.31 5.25
C GLY A 189 -14.26 -0.12 4.34
N TYR A 190 -13.71 -0.43 3.19
CA TYR A 190 -13.54 0.49 2.08
C TYR A 190 -14.77 0.41 1.15
N VAL A 191 -15.26 1.55 0.70
CA VAL A 191 -16.49 1.63 -0.14
C VAL A 191 -16.46 0.62 -1.29
N ASN A 192 -15.42 0.69 -2.14
CA ASN A 192 -15.34 -0.18 -3.32
C ASN A 192 -15.12 -1.65 -2.96
N THR A 193 -14.43 -1.95 -1.85
CA THR A 193 -14.29 -3.33 -1.39
C THR A 193 -15.64 -3.93 -1.02
N ILE A 194 -16.45 -3.22 -0.22
CA ILE A 194 -17.78 -3.68 0.19
C ILE A 194 -18.71 -3.78 -1.01
N ARG A 195 -18.81 -2.70 -1.81
CA ARG A 195 -19.66 -2.59 -2.98
C ARG A 195 -19.52 -3.78 -3.93
N PHE A 196 -18.30 -4.07 -4.34
CA PHE A 196 -18.06 -5.13 -5.31
C PHE A 196 -18.05 -6.53 -4.71
N SER A 197 -17.77 -6.67 -3.40
CA SER A 197 -17.96 -7.95 -2.72
C SER A 197 -19.45 -8.29 -2.55
N ALA A 198 -20.29 -7.30 -2.28
CA ALA A 198 -21.74 -7.45 -2.26
C ALA A 198 -22.29 -7.77 -3.68
N LYS A 199 -21.78 -7.12 -4.72
CA LYS A 199 -22.12 -7.41 -6.13
C LYS A 199 -21.84 -8.87 -6.50
N LEU A 200 -20.74 -9.46 -5.99
CA LEU A 200 -20.42 -10.88 -6.20
C LEU A 200 -21.47 -11.84 -5.58
N MET A 201 -22.22 -11.36 -4.58
CA MET A 201 -23.31 -12.09 -3.92
C MET A 201 -24.67 -11.77 -4.54
N GLY A 202 -24.74 -11.01 -5.64
CA GLY A 202 -25.99 -10.59 -6.27
C GLY A 202 -26.68 -9.41 -5.58
N VAL A 203 -25.97 -8.67 -4.73
CA VAL A 203 -26.50 -7.48 -4.06
C VAL A 203 -26.18 -6.25 -4.92
N GLU A 204 -27.23 -5.54 -5.30
CA GLU A 204 -27.08 -4.30 -6.09
C GLU A 204 -26.65 -3.13 -5.18
N ASP A 205 -25.93 -2.16 -5.76
CA ASP A 205 -25.43 -0.99 -5.03
C ASP A 205 -26.54 -0.18 -4.36
N SER A 206 -27.71 -0.12 -4.99
CA SER A 206 -28.92 0.54 -4.45
C SER A 206 -29.47 -0.11 -3.17
N GLN A 207 -29.07 -1.32 -2.86
CA GLN A 207 -29.46 -2.04 -1.63
C GLN A 207 -28.55 -1.72 -0.44
N LEU A 208 -27.50 -0.92 -0.67
CA LEU A 208 -26.56 -0.46 0.35
C LEU A 208 -26.58 1.05 0.50
N ARG A 209 -26.28 1.51 1.70
CA ARG A 209 -25.97 2.91 2.01
C ARG A 209 -24.62 2.97 2.65
N TYR A 210 -23.79 3.94 2.23
CA TYR A 210 -22.44 4.15 2.74
C TYR A 210 -22.41 5.42 3.59
N ILE A 211 -21.90 5.30 4.80
CA ILE A 211 -21.67 6.44 5.70
C ILE A 211 -20.15 6.65 5.69
N ASN A 212 -19.71 7.54 4.79
CA ASN A 212 -18.30 7.74 4.52
C ASN A 212 -17.66 8.65 5.56
N TYR A 213 -16.50 8.31 6.04
CA TYR A 213 -15.79 9.09 7.05
C TYR A 213 -15.36 10.46 6.52
N GLY A 214 -15.02 10.56 5.24
CA GLY A 214 -14.65 11.81 4.59
C GLY A 214 -15.72 12.88 4.67
N ASP A 215 -17.02 12.50 4.63
CA ASP A 215 -18.15 13.41 4.73
C ASP A 215 -18.28 14.08 6.11
N TYR A 216 -17.54 13.55 7.09
CA TYR A 216 -17.56 14.02 8.49
C TYR A 216 -16.18 14.54 8.96
N GLY A 217 -15.36 15.01 8.03
CA GLY A 217 -14.12 15.71 8.36
C GLY A 217 -12.86 14.85 8.38
N MET A 218 -12.95 13.58 8.00
CA MET A 218 -11.78 12.69 7.86
C MET A 218 -11.25 12.70 6.43
N ASP A 219 -10.83 13.85 5.92
CA ASP A 219 -10.11 13.96 4.63
C ASP A 219 -8.66 13.51 4.83
N LEU A 220 -8.44 12.21 4.74
CA LEU A 220 -7.19 11.55 5.06
C LEU A 220 -6.60 10.86 3.83
N TYR A 221 -5.28 10.79 3.77
CA TYR A 221 -4.61 9.78 2.96
C TYR A 221 -4.91 8.38 3.51
N SER A 222 -4.74 7.35 2.67
CA SER A 222 -4.89 5.96 3.11
C SER A 222 -3.71 5.10 2.65
N ASN A 223 -3.89 4.18 1.73
CA ASN A 223 -2.86 3.17 1.45
C ASN A 223 -1.63 3.72 0.72
N ALA A 224 -0.48 3.34 1.25
CA ALA A 224 0.84 3.65 0.72
C ALA A 224 1.75 2.42 0.69
N ILE A 225 2.81 2.50 -0.09
CA ILE A 225 3.96 1.60 0.06
C ILE A 225 4.74 2.08 1.28
N ILE A 226 4.84 1.20 2.27
CA ILE A 226 5.48 1.43 3.56
C ILE A 226 6.63 0.44 3.66
N VAL A 227 7.82 0.92 4.03
CA VAL A 227 9.01 0.10 4.15
C VAL A 227 9.65 0.26 5.54
N SER A 228 10.38 -0.75 6.01
CA SER A 228 11.12 -0.61 7.25
C SER A 228 12.20 0.47 7.13
N LYS A 229 12.41 1.27 8.18
CA LYS A 229 13.53 2.23 8.23
C LYS A 229 14.88 1.54 8.04
N LYS A 230 15.00 0.29 8.48
CA LYS A 230 16.19 -0.53 8.28
C LYS A 230 16.45 -0.73 6.78
N LEU A 231 15.46 -1.23 6.02
CA LEU A 231 15.60 -1.43 4.58
C LEU A 231 15.90 -0.11 3.86
N ALA A 232 15.20 0.98 4.21
CA ALA A 232 15.40 2.29 3.62
C ALA A 232 16.83 2.83 3.85
N LYS A 233 17.43 2.55 5.00
CA LYS A 233 18.78 2.97 5.37
C LYS A 233 19.86 2.07 4.76
N GLU A 234 19.70 0.75 4.87
CA GLU A 234 20.73 -0.23 4.48
C GLU A 234 20.75 -0.49 2.98
N ASN A 235 19.58 -0.42 2.32
CA ASN A 235 19.48 -0.65 0.88
C ASN A 235 18.54 0.36 0.18
N PRO A 236 18.89 1.67 0.15
CA PRO A 236 18.05 2.72 -0.46
C PRO A 236 17.81 2.48 -1.96
N LYS A 237 18.75 1.83 -2.66
CA LYS A 237 18.59 1.48 -4.08
C LYS A 237 17.47 0.46 -4.30
N ALA A 238 17.36 -0.53 -3.40
CA ALA A 238 16.28 -1.52 -3.48
C ALA A 238 14.92 -0.88 -3.23
N VAL A 239 14.81 0.05 -2.28
CA VAL A 239 13.54 0.78 -2.02
C VAL A 239 13.16 1.64 -3.23
N ALA A 240 14.09 2.40 -3.80
CA ALA A 240 13.83 3.19 -5.00
C ALA A 240 13.45 2.30 -6.19
N GLY A 241 14.11 1.14 -6.35
CA GLY A 241 13.78 0.13 -7.36
C GLY A 241 12.38 -0.46 -7.18
N LEU A 242 12.00 -0.78 -5.93
CA LEU A 242 10.65 -1.25 -5.60
C LEU A 242 9.58 -0.23 -6.02
N VAL A 243 9.78 1.04 -5.66
CA VAL A 243 8.85 2.12 -6.00
C VAL A 243 8.76 2.32 -7.52
N ARG A 244 9.90 2.34 -8.24
CA ARG A 244 9.89 2.46 -9.70
C ARG A 244 9.16 1.30 -10.38
N ALA A 245 9.40 0.07 -9.95
CA ALA A 245 8.74 -1.11 -10.51
C ALA A 245 7.22 -1.06 -10.29
N ILE A 246 6.77 -0.70 -9.08
CA ILE A 246 5.35 -0.55 -8.77
C ILE A 246 4.72 0.58 -9.58
N ASN A 247 5.38 1.75 -9.70
CA ASN A 247 4.92 2.87 -10.50
C ASN A 247 4.76 2.49 -11.98
N ARG A 248 5.71 1.74 -12.55
CA ARG A 248 5.61 1.21 -13.93
C ARG A 248 4.43 0.23 -14.07
N GLY A 249 4.24 -0.65 -13.10
CA GLY A 249 3.08 -1.56 -13.06
C GLY A 249 1.76 -0.81 -13.03
N LEU A 250 1.67 0.27 -12.25
CA LEU A 250 0.51 1.15 -12.23
C LEU A 250 0.30 1.85 -13.58
N ILE A 251 1.32 2.47 -14.15
CA ILE A 251 1.23 3.14 -15.46
C ILE A 251 0.74 2.18 -16.54
N ASP A 252 1.25 0.96 -16.56
CA ASP A 252 0.81 -0.03 -17.53
C ASP A 252 -0.60 -0.56 -17.25
N SER A 253 -1.01 -0.62 -15.97
CA SER A 253 -2.39 -0.94 -15.59
C SER A 253 -3.38 0.14 -16.03
N LEU A 254 -2.97 1.42 -16.02
CA LEU A 254 -3.79 2.53 -16.54
C LEU A 254 -3.97 2.45 -18.04
N LYS A 255 -2.98 1.95 -18.79
CA LYS A 255 -3.06 1.73 -20.24
C LYS A 255 -3.89 0.51 -20.60
N ASP A 256 -3.83 -0.54 -19.79
CA ASP A 256 -4.49 -1.83 -20.02
C ASP A 256 -4.94 -2.44 -18.68
N ILE A 257 -6.16 -2.07 -18.28
CA ILE A 257 -6.80 -2.57 -17.05
C ILE A 257 -7.05 -4.09 -17.15
N ASP A 258 -7.36 -4.58 -18.35
CA ASP A 258 -7.62 -6.02 -18.55
C ASP A 258 -6.37 -6.85 -18.30
N ALA A 259 -5.20 -6.41 -18.75
CA ALA A 259 -3.92 -7.05 -18.45
C ALA A 259 -3.64 -7.06 -16.94
N SER A 260 -3.95 -5.97 -16.24
CA SER A 260 -3.80 -5.88 -14.79
C SER A 260 -4.67 -6.89 -14.05
N VAL A 261 -5.95 -6.97 -14.40
CA VAL A 261 -6.89 -7.92 -13.77
C VAL A 261 -6.54 -9.37 -14.16
N ALA A 262 -6.07 -9.62 -15.39
CA ALA A 262 -5.58 -10.93 -15.79
C ALA A 262 -4.37 -11.38 -14.94
N ALA A 263 -3.49 -10.46 -14.54
CA ALA A 263 -2.38 -10.76 -13.63
C ALA A 263 -2.87 -11.16 -12.23
N VAL A 264 -3.99 -10.61 -11.75
CA VAL A 264 -4.66 -11.08 -10.52
C VAL A 264 -5.22 -12.48 -10.73
N ALA A 265 -5.93 -12.73 -11.85
CA ALA A 265 -6.57 -14.02 -12.14
C ALA A 265 -5.57 -15.19 -12.22
N LYS A 266 -4.31 -14.94 -12.62
CA LYS A 266 -3.25 -15.94 -12.57
C LYS A 266 -2.93 -16.41 -11.16
N ARG A 267 -3.11 -15.58 -10.15
CA ARG A 267 -2.79 -15.82 -8.74
C ARG A 267 -4.00 -16.21 -7.90
N GLU A 268 -5.17 -15.79 -8.34
CA GLU A 268 -6.46 -16.10 -7.72
C GLU A 268 -7.48 -16.48 -8.82
N PRO A 269 -7.46 -17.74 -9.28
CA PRO A 269 -8.28 -18.19 -10.43
C PRO A 269 -9.79 -18.11 -10.21
N LEU A 270 -10.24 -17.98 -8.95
CA LEU A 270 -11.67 -17.96 -8.61
C LEU A 270 -12.31 -16.56 -8.71
N ILE A 271 -11.53 -15.51 -9.02
CA ILE A 271 -12.09 -14.16 -9.17
C ILE A 271 -13.04 -14.06 -10.37
N LYS A 272 -14.01 -13.17 -10.27
CA LYS A 272 -14.89 -12.78 -11.37
C LYS A 272 -14.28 -11.58 -12.11
N VAL A 273 -13.51 -11.85 -13.16
CA VAL A 273 -12.73 -10.85 -13.91
C VAL A 273 -13.52 -9.56 -14.23
N PRO A 274 -14.78 -9.60 -14.73
CA PRO A 274 -15.54 -8.36 -14.99
C PRO A 274 -15.79 -7.54 -13.73
N VAL A 275 -16.11 -8.18 -12.61
CA VAL A 275 -16.35 -7.48 -11.33
C VAL A 275 -15.06 -6.88 -10.78
N GLU A 276 -13.94 -7.58 -10.91
CA GLU A 276 -12.65 -7.07 -10.45
C GLU A 276 -12.12 -5.94 -11.33
N LYS A 277 -12.45 -5.94 -12.63
CA LYS A 277 -12.21 -4.81 -13.52
C LYS A 277 -12.99 -3.57 -13.07
N ASP A 278 -14.30 -3.71 -12.85
CA ASP A 278 -15.15 -2.62 -12.36
C ASP A 278 -14.65 -2.09 -11.01
N ARG A 279 -14.25 -2.99 -10.10
CA ARG A 279 -13.67 -2.64 -8.78
C ARG A 279 -12.41 -1.81 -8.96
N PHE A 280 -11.50 -2.22 -9.84
CA PHE A 280 -10.25 -1.50 -10.06
C PHE A 280 -10.51 -0.12 -10.66
N ILE A 281 -11.39 -0.01 -11.66
CA ILE A 281 -11.79 1.28 -12.23
C ILE A 281 -12.38 2.20 -11.16
N ALA A 282 -13.29 1.70 -10.34
CA ALA A 282 -13.88 2.48 -9.26
C ALA A 282 -12.84 2.94 -8.23
N THR A 283 -11.86 2.07 -7.88
CA THR A 283 -10.76 2.43 -6.98
C THR A 283 -9.88 3.53 -7.58
N LEU A 284 -9.52 3.42 -8.86
CA LEU A 284 -8.78 4.48 -9.55
C LEU A 284 -9.54 5.82 -9.51
N GLN A 285 -10.87 5.81 -9.70
CA GLN A 285 -11.70 7.00 -9.76
C GLN A 285 -11.92 7.69 -8.42
N SER A 286 -12.15 6.92 -7.35
CA SER A 286 -12.63 7.44 -6.07
C SER A 286 -11.62 7.36 -4.92
N GLU A 287 -10.59 6.53 -5.03
CA GLU A 287 -9.61 6.34 -3.95
C GLU A 287 -8.21 6.86 -4.32
N MET A 288 -7.91 6.94 -5.64
CA MET A 288 -6.59 7.31 -6.14
C MET A 288 -6.56 8.62 -6.95
N ASN A 289 -7.70 9.25 -7.22
CA ASN A 289 -7.81 10.38 -8.14
C ASN A 289 -8.13 11.70 -7.44
N HIS A 290 -7.39 12.03 -6.37
CA HIS A 290 -7.49 13.36 -5.77
C HIS A 290 -6.91 14.42 -6.73
N PRO A 291 -7.50 15.65 -6.81
CA PRO A 291 -7.03 16.72 -7.71
C PRO A 291 -5.54 17.08 -7.57
N GLU A 292 -4.93 16.85 -6.40
CA GLU A 292 -3.52 17.15 -6.15
C GLU A 292 -2.56 16.41 -7.12
N ILE A 293 -2.95 15.22 -7.63
CA ILE A 293 -2.07 14.44 -8.52
C ILE A 293 -1.71 15.21 -9.80
N ALA A 294 -2.57 16.11 -10.26
CA ALA A 294 -2.29 16.93 -11.44
C ALA A 294 -1.03 17.80 -11.24
N THR A 295 -0.76 18.18 -10.01
CA THR A 295 0.39 19.04 -9.64
C THR A 295 1.58 18.20 -9.19
N ILE A 296 1.37 17.31 -8.19
CA ILE A 296 2.48 16.62 -7.51
C ILE A 296 2.73 15.20 -8.02
N GLY A 297 1.81 14.63 -8.82
CA GLY A 297 1.82 13.23 -9.28
C GLY A 297 1.38 12.25 -8.21
N LEU A 298 0.74 11.14 -8.65
CA LEU A 298 0.36 10.06 -7.74
C LEU A 298 1.63 9.39 -7.19
N GLY A 299 1.62 9.08 -5.92
CA GLY A 299 2.76 8.54 -5.16
C GLY A 299 3.37 9.56 -4.21
N ASN A 300 3.27 10.85 -4.54
CA ASN A 300 3.69 11.95 -3.69
C ASN A 300 2.55 12.40 -2.75
N VAL A 301 2.86 13.27 -1.80
CA VAL A 301 1.90 13.90 -0.89
C VAL A 301 2.05 15.40 -0.92
N ASP A 302 0.94 16.12 -0.69
CA ASP A 302 0.99 17.51 -0.29
C ASP A 302 1.35 17.57 1.21
N PRO A 303 2.48 18.21 1.58
CA PRO A 303 2.94 18.22 2.97
C PRO A 303 1.95 18.88 3.95
N GLU A 304 1.25 19.93 3.52
CA GLU A 304 0.27 20.61 4.35
C GLU A 304 -0.98 19.74 4.57
N ARG A 305 -1.43 19.04 3.52
CA ARG A 305 -2.54 18.10 3.63
C ARG A 305 -2.17 16.89 4.49
N LEU A 306 -0.96 16.34 4.36
CA LEU A 306 -0.50 15.27 5.23
C LEU A 306 -0.36 15.73 6.68
N LYS A 307 0.16 16.94 6.91
CA LYS A 307 0.20 17.54 8.25
C LYS A 307 -1.20 17.64 8.85
N LYS A 308 -2.18 18.15 8.08
CA LYS A 308 -3.57 18.23 8.52
C LYS A 308 -4.15 16.85 8.85
N SER A 309 -3.84 15.82 8.06
CA SER A 309 -4.24 14.44 8.34
C SER A 309 -3.65 13.94 9.66
N ILE A 310 -2.38 14.23 9.92
CA ILE A 310 -1.70 13.91 11.19
C ILE A 310 -2.39 14.60 12.35
N ASP A 311 -2.64 15.92 12.25
CA ASP A 311 -3.27 16.71 13.30
C ASP A 311 -4.68 16.17 13.62
N ILE A 312 -5.49 15.87 12.59
CA ILE A 312 -6.84 15.28 12.77
C ILE A 312 -6.75 13.96 13.56
N LEU A 313 -5.82 13.06 13.21
CA LEU A 313 -5.71 11.79 13.90
C LEU A 313 -5.18 11.91 15.31
N VAL A 314 -4.19 12.77 15.53
CA VAL A 314 -3.63 13.02 16.87
C VAL A 314 -4.71 13.53 17.80
N ASP A 315 -5.47 14.53 17.37
CA ASP A 315 -6.55 15.12 18.15
C ASP A 315 -7.70 14.13 18.37
N ALA A 316 -8.17 13.49 17.30
CA ALA A 316 -9.32 12.61 17.37
C ALA A 316 -9.06 11.33 18.16
N SER A 317 -7.84 10.79 18.10
CA SER A 317 -7.44 9.56 18.80
C SER A 317 -6.70 9.81 20.12
N ASN A 318 -6.54 11.07 20.54
CA ASN A 318 -5.79 11.46 21.75
C ASN A 318 -4.39 10.84 21.77
N LEU A 319 -3.66 10.93 20.66
CA LEU A 319 -2.32 10.34 20.54
C LEU A 319 -1.32 11.15 21.39
N PRO A 320 -0.29 10.51 21.96
CA PRO A 320 0.61 11.14 22.92
C PRO A 320 1.56 12.17 22.29
N ARG A 321 1.70 12.18 20.96
CA ARG A 321 2.63 13.04 20.23
C ARG A 321 2.11 13.29 18.80
N THR A 322 2.46 14.44 18.25
CA THR A 322 2.24 14.76 16.83
C THR A 322 3.51 14.43 16.03
N PRO A 323 3.52 13.37 15.21
CA PRO A 323 4.65 13.07 14.33
C PRO A 323 4.86 14.20 13.30
N ALA A 324 6.12 14.47 12.97
CA ALA A 324 6.42 15.34 11.83
C ALA A 324 6.08 14.63 10.51
N VAL A 325 5.75 15.40 9.46
CA VAL A 325 5.49 14.86 8.11
C VAL A 325 6.63 13.95 7.63
N SER A 326 7.89 14.35 7.88
CA SER A 326 9.09 13.59 7.51
C SER A 326 9.28 12.27 8.27
N GLU A 327 8.57 12.06 9.37
CA GLU A 327 8.57 10.78 10.09
C GLU A 327 7.56 9.80 9.47
N ILE A 328 6.59 10.30 8.71
CA ILE A 328 5.53 9.51 8.07
C ILE A 328 5.84 9.23 6.62
N PHE A 329 6.29 10.23 5.86
CA PHE A 329 6.53 10.13 4.43
C PHE A 329 7.88 10.73 4.03
N THR A 330 8.55 10.06 3.10
CA THR A 330 9.75 10.60 2.44
C THR A 330 9.65 10.50 0.92
N PRO A 331 9.87 11.61 0.18
CA PRO A 331 9.89 11.60 -1.29
C PRO A 331 11.21 11.07 -1.87
N ALA A 332 12.20 10.74 -1.04
CA ALA A 332 13.58 10.40 -1.47
C ALA A 332 13.67 9.18 -2.41
N PHE A 333 12.63 8.34 -2.44
CA PHE A 333 12.58 7.12 -3.25
C PHE A 333 11.61 7.21 -4.43
N LEU A 334 10.95 8.34 -4.61
CA LEU A 334 10.04 8.54 -5.74
C LEU A 334 10.79 8.53 -7.08
N PRO A 335 10.14 8.06 -8.15
CA PRO A 335 10.59 8.34 -9.52
C PRO A 335 10.69 9.84 -9.78
N GLU A 336 11.32 10.22 -10.89
CA GLU A 336 11.31 11.62 -11.31
C GLU A 336 9.86 12.13 -11.48
N ALA A 337 9.62 13.38 -11.18
CA ALA A 337 8.27 13.98 -11.21
C ALA A 337 7.54 13.83 -12.56
N LYS A 338 8.29 13.70 -13.66
CA LYS A 338 7.74 13.44 -15.01
C LYS A 338 7.19 12.02 -15.18
N ASP A 339 7.68 11.08 -14.38
CA ASP A 339 7.34 9.66 -14.44
C ASP A 339 6.21 9.28 -13.48
N LEU A 340 5.78 10.21 -12.63
CA LEU A 340 4.61 10.02 -11.76
C LEU A 340 3.31 10.28 -12.53
N PRO A 341 2.28 9.41 -12.41
CA PRO A 341 0.98 9.65 -13.03
C PRO A 341 0.35 10.96 -12.53
N LYS A 342 0.06 11.89 -13.45
CA LYS A 342 -0.64 13.16 -13.15
C LYS A 342 -2.11 13.13 -13.58
N LYS A 343 -2.52 12.06 -14.24
CA LYS A 343 -3.87 11.81 -14.71
C LYS A 343 -4.06 10.29 -14.74
N LEU A 344 -5.22 9.82 -14.27
CA LEU A 344 -5.55 8.39 -14.25
C LEU A 344 -6.54 7.98 -15.37
N PHE A 345 -7.21 8.96 -16.01
CA PHE A 345 -8.16 8.78 -17.10
C PHE A 345 -7.97 9.84 -18.18
#